data_df4bdc2914a4caef5612956a7084a1a7
#
_entry.id   df4bdc2914a4caef5612956a7084a1a7
#
_cell.length_a   1.000
_cell.length_b   1.000
_cell.length_c   1.000
_cell.angle_alpha   90.00
_cell.angle_beta   90.00
_cell.angle_gamma   90.00
#
_symmetry.space_group_name_H-M   'P 1'
#
loop_
_entity.id
_entity.type
_entity.pdbx_description
1 polymer ?
#
loop_
_entity_poly.entity_id
_entity_poly.type
_entity_poly.pdbx_seq_one_letter_code
_entity_poly.pdbx_strand_id
1 'polypeptide(L)'
;MIVKPKGCHDIYGKESKKWQYVSKVIDSLMERYNYNLIRTPIFESSEVFHRGVGETTDIVSKETYDFKDRGDRMMTLRPEGTAGVVRSFVENKMYGDPTQPIKLYYNGTMYRYERPQSGRDRELTQFGVEVLGSDDPIVDAEVISIPVNLFKMLGLKDVKVKINTLGDNESRAMYKEALLKHFESYLEELCPDCKERYNKNPMRILDCKVDKEHIALKNAPRTIDYLNEESKKRFDT
;
A
#
# COMPACT_ATOMS: atom_id res chain seq x y z
N MET A 1 36.35 -10.26 -4.92
CA MET A 1 35.44 -10.80 -3.89
C MET A 1 34.02 -10.56 -4.37
N ILE A 2 33.16 -11.58 -4.35
CA ILE A 2 31.72 -11.42 -4.68
C ILE A 2 31.04 -10.88 -3.44
N VAL A 3 30.20 -9.85 -3.61
CA VAL A 3 29.47 -9.19 -2.54
C VAL A 3 27.97 -9.22 -2.83
N LYS A 4 27.15 -9.06 -1.80
CA LYS A 4 25.69 -9.02 -1.93
C LYS A 4 25.23 -7.83 -2.79
N PRO A 5 24.05 -7.91 -3.43
CA PRO A 5 23.48 -6.79 -4.17
C PRO A 5 23.25 -5.58 -3.27
N LYS A 6 23.33 -4.39 -3.86
CA LYS A 6 23.05 -3.13 -3.16
C LYS A 6 21.58 -3.07 -2.74
N GLY A 7 21.32 -2.73 -1.47
CA GLY A 7 19.97 -2.67 -0.91
C GLY A 7 19.39 -4.07 -0.55
N CYS A 8 20.25 -5.07 -0.37
CA CYS A 8 19.90 -6.38 0.18
C CYS A 8 20.78 -6.66 1.40
N HIS A 9 20.24 -7.39 2.37
CA HIS A 9 20.92 -7.67 3.62
C HIS A 9 20.87 -9.14 4.02
N ASP A 10 22.01 -9.67 4.45
CA ASP A 10 22.04 -10.99 5.12
C ASP A 10 21.59 -10.81 6.57
N ILE A 11 20.56 -11.54 6.97
CA ILE A 11 20.00 -11.50 8.32
C ILE A 11 20.46 -12.75 9.10
N TYR A 12 21.35 -12.56 10.07
CA TYR A 12 21.90 -13.67 10.86
C TYR A 12 22.22 -13.26 12.30
N GLY A 13 22.59 -14.21 13.14
CA GLY A 13 23.01 -13.99 14.54
C GLY A 13 21.92 -13.35 15.38
N LYS A 14 22.24 -12.27 16.08
CA LYS A 14 21.30 -11.55 16.96
C LYS A 14 20.14 -10.94 16.16
N GLU A 15 20.41 -10.50 14.94
CA GLU A 15 19.38 -9.88 14.09
C GLU A 15 18.31 -10.90 13.69
N SER A 16 18.71 -12.13 13.30
CA SER A 16 17.74 -13.17 12.95
C SER A 16 16.80 -13.52 14.12
N LYS A 17 17.27 -13.42 15.38
CA LYS A 17 16.41 -13.63 16.56
C LYS A 17 15.34 -12.56 16.71
N LYS A 18 15.64 -11.31 16.38
CA LYS A 18 14.65 -10.22 16.38
C LYS A 18 13.59 -10.47 15.30
N TRP A 19 14.01 -10.86 14.09
CA TRP A 19 13.10 -11.20 13.01
C TRP A 19 12.17 -12.36 13.38
N GLN A 20 12.70 -13.43 13.97
CA GLN A 20 11.91 -14.56 14.47
C GLN A 20 10.90 -14.14 15.55
N TYR A 21 11.31 -13.23 16.46
CA TYR A 21 10.42 -12.71 17.50
C TYR A 21 9.26 -11.92 16.88
N VAL A 22 9.54 -10.99 15.97
CA VAL A 22 8.52 -10.20 15.28
C VAL A 22 7.54 -11.10 14.52
N SER A 23 8.05 -12.10 13.78
CA SER A 23 7.20 -13.05 13.05
C SER A 23 6.27 -13.83 13.99
N LYS A 24 6.78 -14.31 15.14
CA LYS A 24 5.94 -15.00 16.13
C LYS A 24 4.86 -14.10 16.72
N VAL A 25 5.16 -12.83 16.96
CA VAL A 25 4.17 -11.86 17.45
C VAL A 25 3.09 -11.62 16.39
N ILE A 26 3.48 -11.48 15.11
CA ILE A 26 2.54 -11.36 13.99
C ILE A 26 1.64 -12.60 13.91
N ASP A 27 2.20 -13.80 13.86
CA ASP A 27 1.43 -15.05 13.76
C ASP A 27 0.44 -15.18 14.92
N SER A 28 0.88 -14.92 16.17
CA SER A 28 0.01 -14.96 17.35
C SER A 28 -1.12 -13.91 17.31
N LEU A 29 -0.84 -12.72 16.73
CA LEU A 29 -1.86 -11.70 16.56
C LEU A 29 -2.88 -12.13 15.51
N MET A 30 -2.42 -12.64 14.38
CA MET A 30 -3.28 -13.07 13.28
C MET A 30 -4.19 -14.24 13.66
N GLU A 31 -3.70 -15.17 14.45
CA GLU A 31 -4.51 -16.24 15.02
C GLU A 31 -5.69 -15.69 15.86
N ARG A 32 -5.44 -14.67 16.70
CA ARG A 32 -6.50 -14.01 17.50
C ARG A 32 -7.55 -13.28 16.67
N TYR A 33 -7.15 -12.74 15.51
CA TYR A 33 -8.03 -12.06 14.59
C TYR A 33 -8.67 -12.99 13.55
N ASN A 34 -8.35 -14.31 13.63
CA ASN A 34 -8.84 -15.33 12.71
C ASN A 34 -8.44 -15.06 11.24
N TYR A 35 -7.17 -14.65 11.01
CA TYR A 35 -6.61 -14.52 9.68
C TYR A 35 -5.79 -15.74 9.32
N ASN A 36 -5.96 -16.25 8.12
CA ASN A 36 -5.19 -17.36 7.58
C ASN A 36 -3.96 -16.88 6.83
N LEU A 37 -2.83 -17.56 7.03
CA LEU A 37 -1.61 -17.26 6.29
C LEU A 37 -1.77 -17.60 4.82
N ILE A 38 -1.45 -16.65 3.95
CA ILE A 38 -1.27 -16.88 2.51
C ILE A 38 0.18 -16.65 2.11
N ARG A 39 0.70 -17.49 1.24
CA ARG A 39 2.00 -17.31 0.58
C ARG A 39 1.81 -17.32 -0.93
N THR A 40 1.93 -16.16 -1.54
CA THR A 40 1.91 -16.02 -3.00
C THR A 40 3.32 -16.22 -3.57
N PRO A 41 3.46 -16.54 -4.87
CA PRO A 41 4.76 -16.61 -5.52
C PRO A 41 5.58 -15.33 -5.35
N ILE A 42 6.91 -15.47 -5.32
CA ILE A 42 7.83 -14.32 -5.25
C ILE A 42 7.87 -13.57 -6.59
N PHE A 43 7.63 -14.24 -7.70
CA PHE A 43 7.48 -13.65 -9.02
C PHE A 43 6.16 -14.09 -9.66
N GLU A 44 5.55 -13.20 -10.38
CA GLU A 44 4.25 -13.37 -11.03
C GLU A 44 4.34 -12.89 -12.48
N SER A 45 3.33 -13.15 -13.29
CA SER A 45 3.16 -12.42 -14.56
C SER A 45 3.14 -10.91 -14.28
N SER A 46 3.88 -10.13 -15.09
CA SER A 46 3.95 -8.67 -14.92
C SER A 46 2.57 -8.00 -14.93
N GLU A 47 1.61 -8.57 -15.64
CA GLU A 47 0.23 -8.07 -15.69
C GLU A 47 -0.45 -8.00 -14.31
N VAL A 48 -0.10 -8.89 -13.37
CA VAL A 48 -0.67 -8.90 -12.01
C VAL A 48 -0.43 -7.56 -11.32
N PHE A 49 0.77 -7.01 -11.47
CA PHE A 49 1.14 -5.76 -10.82
C PHE A 49 0.79 -4.53 -11.67
N HIS A 50 1.02 -4.58 -12.98
CA HIS A 50 0.75 -3.46 -13.88
C HIS A 50 -0.75 -3.13 -13.96
N ARG A 51 -1.63 -4.13 -13.95
CA ARG A 51 -3.09 -3.91 -13.92
C ARG A 51 -3.63 -3.65 -12.52
N GLY A 52 -3.13 -4.36 -11.51
CA GLY A 52 -3.67 -4.31 -10.15
C GLY A 52 -3.28 -3.06 -9.37
N VAL A 53 -2.02 -2.63 -9.47
CA VAL A 53 -1.50 -1.46 -8.72
C VAL A 53 -1.74 -0.15 -9.48
N GLY A 54 -1.93 -0.22 -10.80
CA GLY A 54 -2.14 0.91 -11.71
C GLY A 54 -0.85 1.45 -12.32
N GLU A 55 -0.87 1.60 -13.65
CA GLU A 55 0.27 2.01 -14.47
C GLU A 55 0.87 3.37 -14.09
N THR A 56 0.10 4.23 -13.42
CA THR A 56 0.52 5.59 -13.04
C THR A 56 1.20 5.65 -11.67
N THR A 57 1.32 4.54 -10.94
CA THR A 57 2.00 4.52 -9.65
C THR A 57 3.52 4.50 -9.84
N ASP A 58 4.28 5.16 -8.94
CA ASP A 58 5.74 5.16 -9.01
C ASP A 58 6.31 3.74 -8.86
N ILE A 59 5.63 2.89 -8.08
CA ILE A 59 6.02 1.48 -7.88
C ILE A 59 6.05 0.75 -9.23
N VAL A 60 4.97 0.82 -9.99
CA VAL A 60 4.85 0.11 -11.27
C VAL A 60 5.68 0.76 -12.37
N SER A 61 5.74 2.09 -12.41
CA SER A 61 6.41 2.81 -13.50
C SER A 61 7.94 2.85 -13.37
N LYS A 62 8.50 2.71 -12.15
CA LYS A 62 9.93 2.98 -11.90
C LYS A 62 10.63 2.00 -10.97
N GLU A 63 9.89 1.19 -10.20
CA GLU A 63 10.47 0.46 -9.07
C GLU A 63 10.30 -1.06 -9.17
N THR A 64 9.75 -1.59 -10.27
CA THR A 64 9.63 -3.03 -10.48
C THR A 64 10.93 -3.65 -10.96
N TYR A 65 11.15 -4.92 -10.61
CA TYR A 65 12.15 -5.79 -11.19
C TYR A 65 11.47 -6.70 -12.21
N ASP A 66 11.49 -6.29 -13.48
CA ASP A 66 10.90 -7.03 -14.57
C ASP A 66 11.97 -7.83 -15.32
N PHE A 67 11.64 -9.06 -15.72
CA PHE A 67 12.54 -9.94 -16.46
C PHE A 67 11.74 -10.90 -17.34
N LYS A 68 12.39 -11.43 -18.37
CA LYS A 68 11.85 -12.51 -19.18
C LYS A 68 12.29 -13.86 -18.65
N ASP A 69 11.36 -14.79 -18.53
CA ASP A 69 11.70 -16.18 -18.25
C ASP A 69 12.23 -16.89 -19.53
N ARG A 70 12.63 -18.16 -19.41
CA ARG A 70 13.13 -18.94 -20.53
C ARG A 70 12.08 -19.19 -21.64
N GLY A 71 10.81 -19.00 -21.35
CA GLY A 71 9.68 -19.07 -22.27
C GLY A 71 9.29 -17.70 -22.85
N ASP A 72 10.14 -16.68 -22.69
CA ASP A 72 9.98 -15.32 -23.19
C ASP A 72 8.77 -14.58 -22.59
N ARG A 73 8.26 -15.04 -21.44
CA ARG A 73 7.14 -14.43 -20.72
C ARG A 73 7.66 -13.36 -19.78
N MET A 74 6.99 -12.19 -19.76
CA MET A 74 7.31 -11.09 -18.83
C MET A 74 6.86 -11.43 -17.42
N MET A 75 7.83 -11.43 -16.50
CA MET A 75 7.67 -11.72 -15.08
C MET A 75 8.15 -10.53 -14.26
N THR A 76 7.57 -10.35 -13.09
CA THR A 76 7.95 -9.29 -12.14
C THR A 76 8.17 -9.89 -10.76
N LEU A 77 9.27 -9.55 -10.08
CA LEU A 77 9.41 -9.80 -8.66
C LEU A 77 8.37 -8.97 -7.91
N ARG A 78 7.60 -9.60 -7.03
CA ARG A 78 6.51 -8.91 -6.31
C ARG A 78 7.00 -7.67 -5.55
N PRO A 79 6.50 -6.47 -5.89
CA PRO A 79 6.84 -5.22 -5.19
C PRO A 79 5.97 -4.98 -3.95
N GLU A 80 4.87 -5.72 -3.82
CA GLU A 80 3.88 -5.65 -2.74
C GLU A 80 3.08 -6.96 -2.68
N GLY A 81 2.22 -7.15 -1.67
CA GLY A 81 1.51 -8.40 -1.45
C GLY A 81 0.09 -8.45 -1.98
N THR A 82 -0.63 -7.33 -1.98
CA THR A 82 -2.08 -7.26 -2.24
C THR A 82 -2.46 -7.82 -3.62
N ALA A 83 -1.77 -7.42 -4.67
CA ALA A 83 -2.08 -7.88 -6.04
C ALA A 83 -1.96 -9.40 -6.19
N GLY A 84 -0.93 -10.00 -5.59
CA GLY A 84 -0.76 -11.46 -5.56
C GLY A 84 -1.87 -12.17 -4.79
N VAL A 85 -2.32 -11.60 -3.66
CA VAL A 85 -3.45 -12.13 -2.88
C VAL A 85 -4.75 -12.04 -3.67
N VAL A 86 -5.04 -10.89 -4.29
CA VAL A 86 -6.25 -10.71 -5.12
C VAL A 86 -6.24 -11.67 -6.32
N ARG A 87 -5.11 -11.83 -7.01
CA ARG A 87 -4.96 -12.81 -8.09
C ARG A 87 -5.28 -14.23 -7.56
N SER A 88 -4.73 -14.61 -6.40
CA SER A 88 -4.97 -15.93 -5.79
C SER A 88 -6.44 -16.11 -5.40
N PHE A 89 -7.08 -15.08 -4.85
CA PHE A 89 -8.50 -15.08 -4.50
C PHE A 89 -9.38 -15.37 -5.71
N VAL A 90 -9.10 -14.71 -6.84
CA VAL A 90 -9.88 -14.89 -8.09
C VAL A 90 -9.59 -16.26 -8.72
N GLU A 91 -8.30 -16.63 -8.86
CA GLU A 91 -7.89 -17.87 -9.50
C GLU A 91 -8.42 -19.11 -8.79
N ASN A 92 -8.36 -19.12 -7.46
CA ASN A 92 -8.86 -20.23 -6.64
C ASN A 92 -10.36 -20.11 -6.30
N LYS A 93 -11.06 -19.12 -6.88
CA LYS A 93 -12.51 -18.92 -6.69
C LYS A 93 -12.93 -18.82 -5.22
N MET A 94 -12.09 -18.20 -4.38
CA MET A 94 -12.36 -18.07 -2.95
C MET A 94 -13.61 -17.23 -2.67
N TYR A 95 -14.08 -16.44 -3.62
CA TYR A 95 -15.36 -15.72 -3.55
C TYR A 95 -16.57 -16.64 -3.46
N GLY A 96 -16.44 -17.93 -3.80
CA GLY A 96 -17.46 -18.95 -3.67
C GLY A 96 -17.45 -19.70 -2.33
N ASP A 97 -16.50 -19.39 -1.44
CA ASP A 97 -16.44 -20.00 -0.12
C ASP A 97 -17.62 -19.53 0.74
N PRO A 98 -18.34 -20.42 1.41
CA PRO A 98 -19.46 -20.05 2.29
C PRO A 98 -19.02 -19.27 3.54
N THR A 99 -17.74 -19.31 3.90
CA THR A 99 -17.19 -18.63 5.09
C THR A 99 -16.66 -17.24 4.74
N GLN A 100 -17.54 -16.35 4.28
CA GLN A 100 -17.20 -14.95 4.03
C GLN A 100 -17.26 -14.11 5.33
N PRO A 101 -16.47 -13.05 5.46
CA PRO A 101 -15.38 -12.62 4.55
C PRO A 101 -14.14 -13.50 4.66
N ILE A 102 -13.41 -13.62 3.55
CA ILE A 102 -12.09 -14.28 3.54
C ILE A 102 -11.07 -13.35 4.16
N LYS A 103 -10.43 -13.79 5.24
CA LYS A 103 -9.41 -13.05 5.99
C LYS A 103 -8.04 -13.69 5.78
N LEU A 104 -7.14 -12.99 5.12
CA LEU A 104 -5.79 -13.46 4.78
C LEU A 104 -4.72 -12.50 5.30
N TYR A 105 -3.58 -13.06 5.72
CA TYR A 105 -2.39 -12.26 6.00
C TYR A 105 -1.18 -12.84 5.32
N TYR A 106 -0.23 -11.99 5.02
CA TYR A 106 1.09 -12.38 4.54
C TYR A 106 2.18 -11.69 5.34
N ASN A 107 3.31 -12.37 5.47
CA ASN A 107 4.54 -11.82 6.03
C ASN A 107 5.69 -12.37 5.17
N GLY A 108 6.29 -11.53 4.35
CA GLY A 108 7.25 -12.00 3.38
C GLY A 108 8.02 -10.90 2.67
N THR A 109 9.00 -11.34 1.89
CA THR A 109 9.90 -10.47 1.15
C THR A 109 9.24 -9.88 -0.08
N MET A 110 9.45 -8.58 -0.30
CA MET A 110 9.07 -7.81 -1.49
C MET A 110 10.31 -7.15 -2.09
N TYR A 111 10.24 -6.77 -3.36
CA TYR A 111 11.38 -6.27 -4.12
C TYR A 111 11.04 -4.96 -4.84
N ARG A 112 11.78 -3.89 -4.56
CA ARG A 112 11.60 -2.58 -5.20
C ARG A 112 12.93 -2.00 -5.65
N TYR A 113 13.01 -1.57 -6.90
CA TYR A 113 14.20 -0.93 -7.45
C TYR A 113 14.33 0.52 -6.96
N GLU A 114 14.27 0.70 -5.65
CA GLU A 114 14.45 2.01 -5.03
C GLU A 114 15.94 2.38 -4.89
N ARG A 115 16.19 3.69 -4.76
CA ARG A 115 17.50 4.18 -4.34
C ARG A 115 17.67 3.84 -2.85
N PRO A 116 18.62 2.94 -2.48
CA PRO A 116 18.79 2.54 -1.10
C PRO A 116 19.16 3.74 -0.21
N GLN A 117 18.44 3.86 0.90
CA GLN A 117 18.65 4.86 1.95
C GLN A 117 18.15 4.30 3.27
N SER A 118 18.37 5.01 4.38
CA SER A 118 17.88 4.58 5.69
C SER A 118 16.37 4.30 5.66
N GLY A 119 15.97 3.07 5.99
CA GLY A 119 14.58 2.62 5.99
C GLY A 119 14.00 2.29 4.60
N ARG A 120 14.82 2.29 3.54
CA ARG A 120 14.40 1.87 2.19
C ARG A 120 15.45 0.98 1.55
N ASP A 121 15.15 -0.27 1.45
CA ASP A 121 15.95 -1.29 0.82
C ASP A 121 15.29 -1.80 -0.46
N ARG A 122 16.07 -2.48 -1.31
CA ARG A 122 15.57 -3.13 -2.52
C ARG A 122 14.90 -4.46 -2.24
N GLU A 123 15.34 -5.11 -1.17
CA GLU A 123 14.71 -6.28 -0.58
C GLU A 123 14.16 -5.87 0.78
N LEU A 124 12.84 -5.87 0.93
CA LEU A 124 12.16 -5.46 2.15
C LEU A 124 11.17 -6.55 2.59
N THR A 125 10.90 -6.63 3.87
CA THR A 125 9.84 -7.51 4.39
C THR A 125 8.59 -6.70 4.62
N GLN A 126 7.47 -7.18 4.07
CA GLN A 126 6.15 -6.58 4.26
C GLN A 126 5.25 -7.57 5.00
N PHE A 127 4.62 -7.09 6.06
CA PHE A 127 3.45 -7.68 6.67
C PHE A 127 2.20 -6.96 6.16
N GLY A 128 1.19 -7.71 5.78
CA GLY A 128 -0.08 -7.16 5.34
C GLY A 128 -1.24 -8.09 5.63
N VAL A 129 -2.44 -7.51 5.67
CA VAL A 129 -3.70 -8.22 5.84
C VAL A 129 -4.68 -7.81 4.75
N GLU A 130 -5.47 -8.76 4.28
CA GLU A 130 -6.50 -8.57 3.27
C GLU A 130 -7.80 -9.17 3.75
N VAL A 131 -8.89 -8.40 3.67
CA VAL A 131 -10.25 -8.90 3.93
C VAL A 131 -11.05 -8.74 2.66
N LEU A 132 -11.58 -9.83 2.16
CA LEU A 132 -12.26 -9.90 0.87
C LEU A 132 -13.67 -10.47 1.07
N GLY A 133 -14.67 -9.80 0.47
CA GLY A 133 -16.08 -10.25 0.54
C GLY A 133 -16.92 -9.58 1.61
N SER A 134 -16.53 -8.41 2.12
CA SER A 134 -17.35 -7.57 2.99
C SER A 134 -17.18 -6.10 2.65
N ASP A 135 -18.22 -5.33 2.76
CA ASP A 135 -18.26 -3.86 2.65
C ASP A 135 -18.62 -3.17 3.98
N ASP A 136 -18.71 -3.94 5.06
CA ASP A 136 -19.04 -3.42 6.39
C ASP A 136 -17.89 -2.56 6.94
N PRO A 137 -18.14 -1.30 7.39
CA PRO A 137 -17.11 -0.42 7.96
C PRO A 137 -16.39 -1.01 9.19
N ILE A 138 -17.01 -1.94 9.91
CA ILE A 138 -16.38 -2.64 11.04
C ILE A 138 -15.12 -3.39 10.61
N VAL A 139 -15.08 -3.86 9.35
CA VAL A 139 -13.91 -4.53 8.78
C VAL A 139 -12.75 -3.55 8.61
N ASP A 140 -13.03 -2.33 8.16
CA ASP A 140 -12.02 -1.27 8.06
C ASP A 140 -11.44 -0.94 9.44
N ALA A 141 -12.31 -0.83 10.46
CA ALA A 141 -11.88 -0.60 11.84
C ALA A 141 -11.02 -1.76 12.39
N GLU A 142 -11.40 -3.02 12.10
CA GLU A 142 -10.61 -4.20 12.46
C GLU A 142 -9.21 -4.12 11.83
N VAL A 143 -9.12 -3.89 10.52
CA VAL A 143 -7.85 -3.78 9.79
C VAL A 143 -6.97 -2.66 10.37
N ILE A 144 -7.54 -1.50 10.69
CA ILE A 144 -6.81 -0.39 11.34
C ILE A 144 -6.32 -0.77 12.73
N SER A 145 -7.08 -1.58 13.48
CA SER A 145 -6.72 -2.00 14.84
C SER A 145 -5.51 -2.96 14.88
N ILE A 146 -5.30 -3.75 13.82
CA ILE A 146 -4.22 -4.74 13.74
C ILE A 146 -2.83 -4.12 13.90
N PRO A 147 -2.39 -3.12 13.11
CA PRO A 147 -1.08 -2.51 13.29
C PRO A 147 -0.94 -1.81 14.65
N VAL A 148 -2.01 -1.24 15.18
CA VAL A 148 -2.00 -0.62 16.52
C VAL A 148 -1.69 -1.67 17.59
N ASN A 149 -2.37 -2.82 17.54
CA ASN A 149 -2.15 -3.90 18.49
C ASN A 149 -0.78 -4.58 18.29
N LEU A 150 -0.34 -4.74 17.03
CA LEU A 150 0.99 -5.23 16.72
C LEU A 150 2.07 -4.34 17.37
N PHE A 151 2.00 -3.04 17.16
CA PHE A 151 2.96 -2.11 17.73
C PHE A 151 2.96 -2.13 19.26
N LYS A 152 1.80 -2.22 19.91
CA LYS A 152 1.69 -2.40 21.36
C LYS A 152 2.36 -3.69 21.84
N MET A 153 2.11 -4.82 21.14
CA MET A 153 2.73 -6.12 21.47
C MET A 153 4.24 -6.11 21.28
N LEU A 154 4.75 -5.32 20.34
CA LEU A 154 6.18 -5.11 20.11
C LEU A 154 6.81 -4.08 21.07
N GLY A 155 6.01 -3.48 21.98
CA GLY A 155 6.47 -2.52 22.98
C GLY A 155 6.66 -1.09 22.47
N LEU A 156 6.15 -0.74 21.29
CA LEU A 156 6.16 0.64 20.81
C LEU A 156 5.11 1.47 21.59
N LYS A 157 5.54 2.66 22.02
CA LYS A 157 4.70 3.62 22.74
C LYS A 157 4.34 4.80 21.84
N ASP A 158 3.31 5.52 22.21
CA ASP A 158 2.92 6.79 21.57
C ASP A 158 2.57 6.68 20.08
N VAL A 159 2.03 5.53 19.66
CA VAL A 159 1.51 5.33 18.30
C VAL A 159 0.24 6.15 18.12
N LYS A 160 0.23 7.05 17.13
CA LYS A 160 -0.93 7.84 16.73
C LYS A 160 -1.51 7.33 15.42
N VAL A 161 -2.80 7.08 15.41
CA VAL A 161 -3.54 6.75 14.19
C VAL A 161 -4.14 8.03 13.62
N LYS A 162 -3.90 8.28 12.35
CA LYS A 162 -4.56 9.34 11.58
C LYS A 162 -5.40 8.67 10.51
N ILE A 163 -6.70 8.92 10.52
CA ILE A 163 -7.64 8.32 9.58
C ILE A 163 -8.08 9.38 8.58
N ASN A 164 -8.22 8.99 7.32
CA ASN A 164 -8.81 9.77 6.27
C ASN A 164 -9.56 8.83 5.32
N THR A 165 -10.43 9.37 4.47
CA THR A 165 -11.13 8.62 3.44
C THR A 165 -11.08 9.35 2.12
N LEU A 166 -11.11 8.60 1.02
CA LEU A 166 -11.27 9.14 -0.33
C LEU A 166 -12.74 9.18 -0.77
N GLY A 167 -13.64 8.61 0.04
CA GLY A 167 -15.03 8.44 -0.31
C GLY A 167 -15.23 7.51 -1.52
N ASP A 168 -16.41 7.59 -2.08
CA ASP A 168 -16.80 6.89 -3.30
C ASP A 168 -16.34 7.63 -4.58
N ASN A 169 -16.80 7.17 -5.75
CA ASN A 169 -16.43 7.77 -7.03
C ASN A 169 -16.96 9.19 -7.18
N GLU A 170 -18.15 9.49 -6.66
CA GLU A 170 -18.76 10.82 -6.70
C GLU A 170 -17.97 11.80 -5.83
N SER A 171 -17.72 11.43 -4.58
CA SER A 171 -16.90 12.21 -3.65
C SER A 171 -15.49 12.50 -4.20
N ARG A 172 -14.87 11.49 -4.83
CA ARG A 172 -13.56 11.66 -5.50
C ARG A 172 -13.61 12.61 -6.67
N ALA A 173 -14.69 12.59 -7.47
CA ALA A 173 -14.86 13.50 -8.59
C ALA A 173 -14.99 14.95 -8.11
N MET A 174 -15.83 15.20 -7.11
CA MET A 174 -15.98 16.51 -6.48
C MET A 174 -14.67 17.01 -5.89
N TYR A 175 -13.95 16.16 -5.17
CA TYR A 175 -12.67 16.53 -4.59
C TYR A 175 -11.60 16.82 -5.64
N LYS A 176 -11.55 16.01 -6.71
CA LYS A 176 -10.63 16.25 -7.84
C LYS A 176 -10.89 17.61 -8.49
N GLU A 177 -12.14 17.97 -8.72
CA GLU A 177 -12.52 19.27 -9.28
C GLU A 177 -12.09 20.43 -8.37
N ALA A 178 -12.33 20.29 -7.06
CA ALA A 178 -11.90 21.27 -6.07
C ALA A 178 -10.37 21.45 -6.04
N LEU A 179 -9.61 20.36 -6.15
CA LEU A 179 -8.14 20.43 -6.22
C LEU A 179 -7.68 21.11 -7.50
N LEU A 180 -8.26 20.79 -8.66
CA LEU A 180 -7.92 21.43 -9.93
C LEU A 180 -8.15 22.94 -9.84
N LYS A 181 -9.33 23.37 -9.38
CA LYS A 181 -9.65 24.79 -9.19
C LYS A 181 -8.70 25.47 -8.21
N HIS A 182 -8.34 24.79 -7.11
CA HIS A 182 -7.42 25.33 -6.11
C HIS A 182 -6.00 25.50 -6.66
N PHE A 183 -5.47 24.49 -7.34
CA PHE A 183 -4.10 24.53 -7.84
C PHE A 183 -3.92 25.39 -9.11
N GLU A 184 -4.98 25.68 -9.84
CA GLU A 184 -4.93 26.48 -11.07
C GLU A 184 -4.21 27.82 -10.86
N SER A 185 -4.52 28.52 -9.76
CA SER A 185 -3.92 29.82 -9.43
C SER A 185 -2.45 29.75 -9.00
N TYR A 186 -1.95 28.56 -8.66
CA TYR A 186 -0.58 28.34 -8.20
C TYR A 186 0.28 27.56 -9.21
N LEU A 187 -0.29 27.17 -10.35
CA LEU A 187 0.33 26.21 -11.26
C LEU A 187 1.71 26.65 -11.73
N GLU A 188 1.90 27.94 -12.00
CA GLU A 188 3.19 28.48 -12.45
C GLU A 188 4.30 28.42 -11.37
N GLU A 189 3.92 28.44 -10.11
CA GLU A 189 4.83 28.41 -8.97
C GLU A 189 5.26 26.99 -8.57
N LEU A 190 4.51 25.98 -9.02
CA LEU A 190 4.76 24.58 -8.65
C LEU A 190 5.87 23.95 -9.50
N CYS A 191 6.52 22.93 -8.94
CA CYS A 191 7.57 22.19 -9.63
C CYS A 191 7.07 21.47 -10.90
N PRO A 192 7.96 21.12 -11.85
CA PRO A 192 7.58 20.46 -13.10
C PRO A 192 6.76 19.19 -12.90
N ASP A 193 7.11 18.36 -11.91
CA ASP A 193 6.36 17.15 -11.58
C ASP A 193 4.93 17.45 -11.14
N CYS A 194 4.73 18.53 -10.38
CA CYS A 194 3.39 18.96 -9.94
C CYS A 194 2.55 19.52 -11.10
N LYS A 195 3.16 20.22 -12.05
CA LYS A 195 2.51 20.65 -13.29
C LYS A 195 2.03 19.46 -14.14
N GLU A 196 2.84 18.39 -14.22
CA GLU A 196 2.44 17.15 -14.89
C GLU A 196 1.31 16.43 -14.13
N ARG A 197 1.42 16.33 -12.81
CA ARG A 197 0.40 15.70 -11.93
C ARG A 197 -0.93 16.43 -11.98
N TYR A 198 -0.94 17.75 -12.15
CA TYR A 198 -2.15 18.53 -12.30
C TYR A 198 -3.06 17.99 -13.40
N ASN A 199 -2.48 17.64 -14.54
CA ASN A 199 -3.25 17.09 -15.67
C ASN A 199 -3.61 15.62 -15.52
N LYS A 200 -2.72 14.82 -14.91
CA LYS A 200 -2.88 13.35 -14.80
C LYS A 200 -3.65 12.94 -13.55
N ASN A 201 -3.20 13.39 -12.39
CA ASN A 201 -3.79 13.07 -11.10
C ASN A 201 -3.46 14.15 -10.05
N PRO A 202 -4.31 15.18 -9.90
CA PRO A 202 -4.03 16.32 -9.03
C PRO A 202 -3.91 15.94 -7.55
N MET A 203 -4.50 14.83 -7.09
CA MET A 203 -4.32 14.36 -5.72
C MET A 203 -2.84 14.04 -5.40
N ARG A 204 -2.05 13.64 -6.39
CA ARG A 204 -0.61 13.37 -6.19
C ARG A 204 0.25 14.62 -5.99
N ILE A 205 -0.29 15.82 -6.23
CA ILE A 205 0.39 17.07 -5.89
C ILE A 205 0.57 17.15 -4.38
N LEU A 206 -0.42 16.69 -3.60
CA LEU A 206 -0.38 16.68 -2.13
C LEU A 206 0.79 15.87 -1.55
N ASP A 207 1.31 14.89 -2.31
CA ASP A 207 2.45 14.07 -1.92
C ASP A 207 3.81 14.64 -2.38
N CYS A 208 3.82 15.86 -2.93
CA CYS A 208 5.05 16.44 -3.46
C CYS A 208 6.06 16.75 -2.35
N LYS A 209 7.26 16.22 -2.49
CA LYS A 209 8.36 16.47 -1.55
C LYS A 209 9.08 17.80 -1.80
N VAL A 210 9.02 18.30 -3.03
CA VAL A 210 9.64 19.57 -3.44
C VAL A 210 8.78 20.73 -2.94
N ASP A 211 7.48 20.69 -3.26
CA ASP A 211 6.54 21.78 -2.97
C ASP A 211 5.83 21.62 -1.60
N LYS A 212 6.24 20.68 -0.74
CA LYS A 212 5.58 20.34 0.53
C LYS A 212 5.33 21.53 1.45
N GLU A 213 6.20 22.54 1.39
CA GLU A 213 6.09 23.76 2.21
C GLU A 213 5.36 24.89 1.47
N HIS A 214 5.01 24.70 0.19
CA HIS A 214 4.32 25.70 -0.60
C HIS A 214 2.91 25.97 -0.07
N ILE A 215 2.48 27.22 -0.11
CA ILE A 215 1.17 27.67 0.42
C ILE A 215 0.00 26.94 -0.24
N ALA A 216 0.11 26.61 -1.52
CA ALA A 216 -0.88 25.85 -2.26
C ALA A 216 -1.16 24.46 -1.65
N LEU A 217 -0.11 23.76 -1.16
CA LEU A 217 -0.26 22.44 -0.54
C LEU A 217 -0.78 22.57 0.90
N LYS A 218 -0.31 23.60 1.64
CA LYS A 218 -0.75 23.82 3.02
C LYS A 218 -2.22 24.18 3.13
N ASN A 219 -2.74 24.91 2.14
CA ASN A 219 -4.13 25.37 2.09
C ASN A 219 -5.02 24.55 1.15
N ALA A 220 -4.52 23.39 0.69
CA ALA A 220 -5.29 22.52 -0.19
C ALA A 220 -6.61 22.07 0.47
N PRO A 221 -7.69 21.94 -0.28
CA PRO A 221 -8.95 21.40 0.20
C PRO A 221 -8.74 20.01 0.82
N ARG A 222 -9.51 19.69 1.85
CA ARG A 222 -9.43 18.37 2.50
C ARG A 222 -10.49 17.45 1.91
N THR A 223 -10.17 16.20 1.70
CA THR A 223 -11.08 15.19 1.14
C THR A 223 -12.40 15.10 1.91
N ILE A 224 -12.32 15.17 3.24
CA ILE A 224 -13.47 15.02 4.13
C ILE A 224 -14.55 16.10 3.89
N ASP A 225 -14.18 17.27 3.37
CA ASP A 225 -15.10 18.37 3.11
C ASP A 225 -15.91 18.19 1.79
N TYR A 226 -15.59 17.12 1.02
CA TYR A 226 -16.18 16.79 -0.29
C TYR A 226 -16.81 15.39 -0.33
N LEU A 227 -17.03 14.79 0.84
CA LEU A 227 -17.77 13.53 0.93
C LEU A 227 -19.25 13.76 0.70
N ASN A 228 -19.89 12.89 -0.08
CA ASN A 228 -21.34 12.83 -0.13
C ASN A 228 -21.90 12.23 1.19
N GLU A 229 -23.21 12.30 1.39
CA GLU A 229 -23.87 11.87 2.64
C GLU A 229 -23.59 10.39 2.96
N GLU A 230 -23.56 9.52 1.97
CA GLU A 230 -23.28 8.08 2.14
C GLU A 230 -21.84 7.83 2.60
N SER A 231 -20.86 8.41 1.90
CA SER A 231 -19.45 8.32 2.24
C SER A 231 -19.15 8.92 3.62
N LYS A 232 -19.82 10.02 3.97
CA LYS A 232 -19.72 10.64 5.28
C LYS A 232 -20.25 9.73 6.38
N LYS A 233 -21.46 9.21 6.20
CA LYS A 233 -22.07 8.26 7.14
C LYS A 233 -21.18 7.04 7.35
N ARG A 234 -20.62 6.46 6.27
CA ARG A 234 -19.70 5.32 6.37
C ARG A 234 -18.43 5.66 7.15
N PHE A 235 -17.91 6.87 6.98
CA PHE A 235 -16.69 7.31 7.67
C PHE A 235 -16.90 7.58 9.16
N ASP A 236 -18.11 8.02 9.54
CA ASP A 236 -18.49 8.35 10.91
C ASP A 236 -18.92 7.10 11.73
N THR A 237 -19.15 5.94 11.07
CA THR A 237 -19.50 4.65 11.69
C THR A 237 -18.28 3.93 12.22
#